data_fe445a28ddc468518ae7adcf74a2f942
#
_entry.id   fe445a28ddc468518ae7adcf74a2f942
#
_cell.length_a   1.000
_cell.length_b   1.000
_cell.length_c   1.000
_cell.angle_alpha   90.00
_cell.angle_beta   90.00
_cell.angle_gamma   90.00
#
_symmetry.space_group_name_H-M   'P 1'
#
loop_
_entity.id
_entity.type
_entity.pdbx_description
1 polymer ?
#
loop_
_entity_poly.entity_id
_entity_poly.type
_entity_poly.pdbx_seq_one_letter_code
_entity_poly.pdbx_strand_id
1 'polypeptide(L)'
;MHCGRRVALCSALVFSFAAIPPVFAQQTVEVVIQKYRFEPAEVQIRAGDTVKWINQEKRTSHSVLFAPEQGGESERFFPGESWQRKFDAPGRYVYSCGPHPEMKGVVEVVAP
;
A
#
# COMPACT_ATOMS: atom_id res chain seq x y z
N MET A 1 -33.15 65.64 -23.36
CA MET A 1 -31.84 65.13 -23.05
C MET A 1 -32.06 63.95 -22.12
N HIS A 2 -31.89 62.75 -22.62
CA HIS A 2 -32.00 61.56 -21.80
C HIS A 2 -30.62 61.04 -21.51
N CYS A 3 -30.19 61.17 -20.26
CA CYS A 3 -29.00 60.46 -19.77
C CYS A 3 -29.37 59.01 -19.49
N GLY A 4 -29.11 58.13 -20.43
CA GLY A 4 -29.25 56.71 -20.23
C GLY A 4 -28.15 56.25 -19.24
N ARG A 5 -28.53 56.01 -18.01
CA ARG A 5 -27.67 55.30 -17.07
C ARG A 5 -27.62 53.84 -17.49
N ARG A 6 -26.58 53.48 -18.15
CA ARG A 6 -26.32 52.04 -18.33
C ARG A 6 -25.78 51.52 -17.01
N VAL A 7 -26.60 50.80 -16.30
CA VAL A 7 -26.21 50.02 -15.15
C VAL A 7 -25.40 48.81 -15.69
N ALA A 8 -24.11 48.88 -15.59
CA ALA A 8 -23.29 47.71 -15.88
C ALA A 8 -23.48 46.72 -14.73
N LEU A 9 -24.25 45.68 -14.98
CA LEU A 9 -24.31 44.52 -14.09
C LEU A 9 -22.97 43.79 -14.17
N CYS A 10 -22.09 44.06 -13.23
CA CYS A 10 -20.92 43.23 -13.02
C CYS A 10 -21.40 41.91 -12.39
N SER A 11 -21.61 40.90 -13.23
CA SER A 11 -21.77 39.53 -12.73
C SER A 11 -20.45 39.08 -12.13
N ALA A 12 -20.32 39.16 -10.81
CA ALA A 12 -19.23 38.53 -10.12
C ALA A 12 -19.37 37.02 -10.27
N LEU A 13 -18.61 36.40 -11.15
CA LEU A 13 -18.48 34.97 -11.22
C LEU A 13 -17.74 34.52 -9.97
N VAL A 14 -18.50 34.02 -8.98
CA VAL A 14 -17.93 33.37 -7.81
C VAL A 14 -17.51 31.99 -8.24
N PHE A 15 -16.21 31.81 -8.48
CA PHE A 15 -15.64 30.48 -8.65
C PHE A 15 -15.57 29.83 -7.28
N SER A 16 -16.49 28.92 -7.00
CA SER A 16 -16.40 28.06 -5.82
C SER A 16 -15.35 26.99 -6.11
N PHE A 17 -14.16 27.13 -5.53
CA PHE A 17 -13.16 26.08 -5.54
C PHE A 17 -13.61 25.02 -4.53
N ALA A 18 -14.22 23.94 -5.00
CA ALA A 18 -14.38 22.75 -4.19
C ALA A 18 -12.99 22.19 -3.90
N ALA A 19 -12.61 22.12 -2.61
CA ALA A 19 -11.36 21.48 -2.24
C ALA A 19 -11.43 20.00 -2.65
N ILE A 20 -10.62 19.61 -3.65
CA ILE A 20 -10.46 18.21 -4.04
C ILE A 20 -9.53 17.61 -3.00
N PRO A 21 -9.96 16.55 -2.25
CA PRO A 21 -9.06 15.87 -1.33
C PRO A 21 -7.87 15.29 -2.11
N PRO A 22 -6.65 15.32 -1.53
CA PRO A 22 -5.50 14.77 -2.21
C PRO A 22 -5.73 13.28 -2.51
N VAL A 23 -5.60 12.92 -3.78
CA VAL A 23 -5.65 11.53 -4.21
C VAL A 23 -4.23 11.01 -4.24
N PHE A 24 -3.94 10.01 -3.38
CA PHE A 24 -2.66 9.32 -3.40
C PHE A 24 -2.74 8.15 -4.36
N ALA A 25 -1.81 8.09 -5.33
CA ALA A 25 -1.69 6.93 -6.18
C ALA A 25 -1.30 5.71 -5.33
N GLN A 26 -1.95 4.57 -5.59
CA GLN A 26 -1.59 3.30 -4.98
C GLN A 26 -0.17 2.92 -5.38
N GLN A 27 0.60 2.43 -4.42
CA GLN A 27 1.97 2.04 -4.61
C GLN A 27 2.16 0.55 -4.34
N THR A 28 3.19 -0.03 -4.95
CA THR A 28 3.66 -1.37 -4.64
C THR A 28 5.03 -1.24 -3.98
N VAL A 29 5.14 -1.75 -2.76
CA VAL A 29 6.39 -1.79 -2.00
C VAL A 29 6.95 -3.19 -2.07
N GLU A 30 8.23 -3.32 -2.35
CA GLU A 30 8.89 -4.61 -2.47
C GLU A 30 9.62 -5.00 -1.19
N VAL A 31 9.48 -6.27 -0.80
CA VAL A 31 10.25 -6.93 0.24
C VAL A 31 11.03 -8.05 -0.42
N VAL A 32 12.34 -8.01 -0.27
CA VAL A 32 13.22 -9.02 -0.83
C VAL A 32 13.50 -10.11 0.20
N ILE A 33 13.45 -11.36 -0.21
CA ILE A 33 13.79 -12.50 0.64
C ILE A 33 15.13 -13.04 0.18
N GLN A 34 16.13 -12.96 1.05
CA GLN A 34 17.44 -13.53 0.87
C GLN A 34 18.11 -13.76 2.22
N LYS A 35 19.01 -14.71 2.28
CA LYS A 35 19.72 -15.08 3.53
C LYS A 35 18.76 -15.39 4.66
N TYR A 36 17.62 -16.04 4.35
CA TYR A 36 16.58 -16.38 5.31
C TYR A 36 16.06 -15.16 6.09
N ARG A 37 15.92 -14.02 5.41
CA ARG A 37 15.40 -12.78 6.00
C ARG A 37 14.45 -12.08 5.04
N PHE A 38 13.46 -11.40 5.62
CA PHE A 38 12.65 -10.41 4.90
C PHE A 38 13.37 -9.06 4.98
N GLU A 39 13.65 -8.46 3.84
CA GLU A 39 14.39 -7.20 3.75
C GLU A 39 13.63 -6.15 2.92
N PRO A 40 13.20 -5.03 3.50
CA PRO A 40 13.28 -4.71 4.92
C PRO A 40 12.31 -5.56 5.76
N ALA A 41 12.65 -5.77 7.03
CA ALA A 41 11.80 -6.54 7.94
C ALA A 41 10.51 -5.80 8.31
N GLU A 42 10.54 -4.47 8.30
CA GLU A 42 9.37 -3.64 8.56
C GLU A 42 9.13 -2.68 7.41
N VAL A 43 7.87 -2.60 6.97
CA VAL A 43 7.43 -1.62 5.96
C VAL A 43 6.19 -0.91 6.47
N GLN A 44 6.09 0.37 6.16
CA GLN A 44 4.89 1.16 6.39
C GLN A 44 4.28 1.52 5.04
N ILE A 45 2.99 1.22 4.87
CA ILE A 45 2.24 1.51 3.66
C ILE A 45 0.93 2.21 4.02
N ARG A 46 0.25 2.74 3.03
CA ARG A 46 -1.10 3.29 3.16
C ARG A 46 -2.14 2.23 2.78
N ALA A 47 -3.30 2.32 3.39
CA ALA A 47 -4.42 1.48 2.97
C ALA A 47 -4.67 1.63 1.46
N GLY A 48 -4.76 0.51 0.76
CA GLY A 48 -4.85 0.45 -0.69
C GLY A 48 -3.54 0.11 -1.40
N ASP A 49 -2.42 0.21 -0.72
CA ASP A 49 -1.12 -0.18 -1.28
C ASP A 49 -0.91 -1.69 -1.28
N THR A 50 0.01 -2.14 -2.10
CA THR A 50 0.39 -3.54 -2.25
C THR A 50 1.80 -3.76 -1.75
N VAL A 51 2.03 -4.88 -1.09
CA VAL A 51 3.39 -5.38 -0.79
C VAL A 51 3.65 -6.60 -1.68
N LYS A 52 4.81 -6.60 -2.30
CA LYS A 52 5.27 -7.71 -3.14
C LYS A 52 6.53 -8.31 -2.53
N TRP A 53 6.46 -9.58 -2.18
CA TRP A 53 7.60 -10.34 -1.68
C TRP A 53 8.26 -11.06 -2.84
N ILE A 54 9.57 -10.90 -2.98
CA ILE A 54 10.35 -11.47 -4.07
C ILE A 54 11.36 -12.44 -3.47
N ASN A 55 11.29 -13.71 -3.86
CA ASN A 55 12.24 -14.71 -3.38
C ASN A 55 13.52 -14.67 -4.21
N GLN A 56 14.58 -14.12 -3.61
CA GLN A 56 15.92 -14.08 -4.21
C GLN A 56 16.86 -15.15 -3.64
N GLU A 57 16.33 -16.11 -2.92
CA GLU A 57 17.13 -17.28 -2.52
C GLU A 57 17.52 -18.12 -3.74
N LYS A 58 18.59 -18.87 -3.62
CA LYS A 58 19.06 -19.72 -4.71
C LYS A 58 18.35 -21.07 -4.76
N ARG A 59 17.91 -21.61 -3.62
CA ARG A 59 17.43 -23.00 -3.52
C ARG A 59 16.24 -23.21 -2.60
N THR A 60 15.76 -22.19 -1.94
CA THR A 60 14.77 -22.35 -0.86
C THR A 60 13.46 -21.66 -1.20
N SER A 61 12.35 -22.36 -0.99
CA SER A 61 11.02 -21.76 -1.06
C SER A 61 10.66 -21.06 0.24
N HIS A 62 9.82 -20.06 0.14
CA HIS A 62 9.29 -19.30 1.27
C HIS A 62 7.79 -19.14 1.17
N SER A 63 7.17 -18.72 2.25
CA SER A 63 5.79 -18.26 2.27
C SER A 63 5.68 -17.04 3.18
N VAL A 64 4.52 -16.36 3.13
CA VAL A 64 4.20 -15.27 4.04
C VAL A 64 3.03 -15.72 4.89
N LEU A 65 3.25 -15.86 6.18
CA LEU A 65 2.28 -16.41 7.13
C LEU A 65 1.82 -15.32 8.09
N PHE A 66 0.57 -14.89 7.90
CA PHE A 66 -0.12 -13.98 8.81
C PHE A 66 -0.95 -14.78 9.82
N ALA A 67 -1.40 -14.10 10.87
CA ALA A 67 -2.42 -14.68 11.76
C ALA A 67 -3.66 -15.06 10.94
N PRO A 68 -4.41 -16.12 11.34
CA PRO A 68 -5.59 -16.57 10.58
C PRO A 68 -6.60 -15.48 10.30
N GLU A 69 -6.88 -14.60 11.25
CA GLU A 69 -7.80 -13.48 11.12
C GLU A 69 -7.27 -12.35 10.21
N GLN A 70 -5.98 -12.38 9.89
CA GLN A 70 -5.34 -11.40 9.01
C GLN A 70 -4.98 -11.98 7.64
N GLY A 71 -5.46 -13.16 7.31
CA GLY A 71 -5.31 -13.74 5.98
C GLY A 71 -4.61 -15.09 5.92
N GLY A 72 -3.98 -15.54 6.99
CA GLY A 72 -3.30 -16.84 7.02
C GLY A 72 -2.05 -16.91 6.18
N GLU A 73 -1.75 -18.08 5.63
CA GLU A 73 -0.51 -18.36 4.91
C GLU A 73 -0.71 -18.23 3.39
N SER A 74 0.26 -17.61 2.73
CA SER A 74 0.35 -17.61 1.28
C SER A 74 0.70 -19.00 0.75
N GLU A 75 0.52 -19.20 -0.55
CA GLU A 75 1.17 -20.33 -1.24
C GLU A 75 2.69 -20.21 -1.14
N ARG A 76 3.36 -21.34 -1.37
CA ARG A 76 4.82 -21.37 -1.48
C ARG A 76 5.27 -20.71 -2.77
N PHE A 77 6.28 -19.88 -2.71
CA PHE A 77 6.92 -19.34 -3.89
C PHE A 77 8.41 -19.65 -3.86
N PHE A 78 8.91 -20.08 -5.02
CA PHE A 78 10.25 -20.63 -5.21
C PHE A 78 11.24 -19.55 -5.67
N PRO A 79 12.55 -19.87 -5.73
CA PRO A 79 13.54 -18.90 -6.21
C PRO A 79 13.15 -18.25 -7.53
N GLY A 80 13.22 -16.92 -7.56
CA GLY A 80 12.82 -16.12 -8.72
C GLY A 80 11.34 -15.79 -8.80
N GLU A 81 10.51 -16.44 -7.98
CA GLU A 81 9.09 -16.15 -7.93
C GLU A 81 8.76 -15.08 -6.89
N SER A 82 7.55 -14.57 -6.96
CA SER A 82 7.05 -13.54 -6.04
C SER A 82 5.62 -13.83 -5.64
N TRP A 83 5.21 -13.22 -4.53
CA TRP A 83 3.83 -13.19 -4.07
C TRP A 83 3.48 -11.79 -3.64
N GLN A 84 2.27 -11.33 -3.90
CA GLN A 84 1.86 -9.99 -3.52
C GLN A 84 0.49 -9.97 -2.89
N ARG A 85 0.26 -8.96 -2.06
CA ARG A 85 -1.01 -8.73 -1.40
C ARG A 85 -1.31 -7.24 -1.31
N LYS A 86 -2.54 -6.86 -1.65
CA LYS A 86 -3.07 -5.53 -1.42
C LYS A 86 -3.64 -5.45 -0.01
N PHE A 87 -3.34 -4.38 0.72
CA PHE A 87 -3.82 -4.14 2.08
C PHE A 87 -4.81 -2.99 2.09
N ASP A 88 -6.09 -3.29 2.33
CA ASP A 88 -7.15 -2.28 2.32
C ASP A 88 -7.48 -1.74 3.71
N ALA A 89 -7.22 -2.50 4.77
CA ALA A 89 -7.54 -2.13 6.14
C ALA A 89 -6.30 -1.68 6.91
N PRO A 90 -6.34 -0.50 7.56
CA PRO A 90 -5.29 -0.09 8.49
C PRO A 90 -5.09 -1.12 9.60
N GLY A 91 -3.86 -1.28 10.05
CA GLY A 91 -3.52 -2.21 11.13
C GLY A 91 -2.06 -2.61 11.08
N ARG A 92 -1.67 -3.38 12.08
CA ARG A 92 -0.33 -3.96 12.19
C ARG A 92 -0.40 -5.44 11.84
N TYR A 93 0.25 -5.81 10.75
CA TYR A 93 0.27 -7.18 10.24
C TYR A 93 1.63 -7.79 10.47
N VAL A 94 1.73 -8.58 11.55
CA VAL A 94 2.95 -9.34 11.86
C VAL A 94 2.91 -10.65 11.09
N TYR A 95 4.00 -11.00 10.44
CA TYR A 95 4.07 -12.24 9.68
C TYR A 95 5.40 -12.95 9.89
N SER A 96 5.41 -14.22 9.54
CA SER A 96 6.59 -15.07 9.53
C SER A 96 6.63 -15.86 8.23
N CYS A 97 7.66 -16.68 8.04
CA CYS A 97 7.71 -17.65 6.97
C CYS A 97 7.21 -19.01 7.50
N GLY A 98 6.29 -19.67 6.78
CA GLY A 98 5.75 -20.95 7.22
C GLY A 98 6.82 -21.99 7.47
N PRO A 99 7.69 -22.33 6.47
CA PRO A 99 8.75 -23.33 6.67
C PRO A 99 9.93 -22.84 7.53
N HIS A 100 10.06 -21.54 7.77
CA HIS A 100 11.17 -20.95 8.53
C HIS A 100 10.62 -19.96 9.56
N PRO A 101 10.07 -20.44 10.69
CA PRO A 101 9.34 -19.57 11.65
C PRO A 101 10.18 -18.47 12.30
N GLU A 102 11.50 -18.58 12.25
CA GLU A 102 12.43 -17.54 12.74
C GLU A 102 12.49 -16.32 11.83
N MET A 103 12.07 -16.45 10.57
CA MET A 103 11.95 -15.33 9.64
C MET A 103 10.70 -14.54 9.95
N LYS A 104 10.86 -13.28 10.34
CA LYS A 104 9.74 -12.42 10.75
C LYS A 104 9.77 -11.07 10.06
N GLY A 105 8.58 -10.52 9.86
CA GLY A 105 8.42 -9.19 9.32
C GLY A 105 7.13 -8.53 9.79
N VAL A 106 6.98 -7.27 9.45
CA VAL A 106 5.79 -6.48 9.81
C VAL A 106 5.41 -5.58 8.63
N VAL A 107 4.13 -5.56 8.33
CA VAL A 107 3.51 -4.55 7.46
C VAL A 107 2.63 -3.67 8.34
N GLU A 108 3.00 -2.41 8.45
CA GLU A 108 2.20 -1.39 9.13
C GLU A 108 1.36 -0.67 8.08
N VAL A 109 0.04 -0.80 8.16
CA VAL A 109 -0.88 -0.14 7.22
C VAL A 109 -1.53 1.03 7.92
N VAL A 110 -1.27 2.24 7.43
CA VAL A 110 -1.85 3.46 7.96
C VAL A 110 -3.00 3.93 7.07
N ALA A 111 -3.88 4.76 7.64
CA ALA A 111 -4.97 5.36 6.88
C ALA A 111 -4.43 6.13 5.65
N PRO A 112 -5.17 6.16 4.56
CA PRO A 112 -4.75 6.85 3.34
C PRO A 112 -4.65 8.36 3.51
#